data_c981cc5aee95a1a82d9a3843a4afd98a
#
_entry.id   c981cc5aee95a1a82d9a3843a4afd98a
#
_cell.length_a   1.000
_cell.length_b   1.000
_cell.length_c   1.000
_cell.angle_alpha   90.00
_cell.angle_beta   90.00
_cell.angle_gamma   90.00
#
_symmetry.space_group_name_H-M   'P 1'
#
loop_
_entity.id
_entity.type
_entity.pdbx_description
1 polymer ?
#
loop_
_entity_poly.entity_id
_entity_poly.type
_entity_poly.pdbx_seq_one_letter_code
_entity_poly.pdbx_strand_id
1 'polypeptide(L)'
;MSVTQPLLPALLAVAAPDAGISVERFLLLLAVILTSAKILGELAERIGQPAVIGELVAGVLLGPSVVGFVDPTLPSLHLIAEIGVVLLLFGIGLETDLKRLLSVGGAAFTVAIVGVLLPFVLGYGVSHALGLAVLPAVVAGAALTATSVGITARVFSDLGQLKSPEGQIVLGAAVIDDVIGLVILAIVSDLVVGNAPSVGGVVRATAVAFGFLVAAVLVGRLIVPWLFGLVARTSKEHTLATMALALAFVLGVLASRVGSALIVGAFAAGLVLAPSEHAHAIERGVVRLANVFVPIFFVAVGAAVDVRTFGSREVVIVGVALTAVAIVGKFAAGWAPVWVRARKTLIGVGMIPRGEVGLIFAQTGLAAGVLNAGEYSALMLMVLVTTFMAPPLLRRLLTKSAPKTRQPQSDASAVGEMTTEA
;
A
#
# COMPACT_ATOMS: atom_id res chain seq x y z
N MET A 1 15.93 31.85 41.94
CA MET A 1 14.58 31.34 41.71
C MET A 1 14.54 30.77 40.28
N SER A 2 14.77 29.47 40.18
CA SER A 2 14.76 28.76 38.91
C SER A 2 13.34 28.31 38.59
N VAL A 3 12.77 28.85 37.52
CA VAL A 3 11.46 28.41 37.01
C VAL A 3 11.73 27.22 36.12
N THR A 4 11.56 26.03 36.65
CA THR A 4 11.43 24.79 35.87
C THR A 4 10.04 24.80 35.25
N GLN A 5 9.90 25.36 34.04
CA GLN A 5 8.73 25.09 33.23
C GLN A 5 8.70 23.61 32.90
N PRO A 6 7.55 22.93 33.01
CA PRO A 6 7.44 21.54 32.62
C PRO A 6 7.67 21.42 31.10
N LEU A 7 8.71 20.70 30.72
CA LEU A 7 9.13 20.46 29.32
C LEU A 7 8.04 19.82 28.46
N LEU A 8 7.15 19.02 29.06
CA LEU A 8 6.12 18.26 28.36
C LEU A 8 5.06 19.11 27.62
N PRO A 9 4.47 20.17 28.24
CA PRO A 9 3.51 21.03 27.51
C PRO A 9 4.15 21.87 26.39
N ALA A 10 5.42 22.26 26.55
CA ALA A 10 6.16 23.00 25.52
C ALA A 10 6.50 22.10 24.30
N LEU A 11 6.72 20.81 24.51
CA LEU A 11 6.94 19.80 23.47
C LEU A 11 5.64 19.45 22.73
N LEU A 12 4.49 19.55 23.40
CA LEU A 12 3.17 19.21 22.84
C LEU A 12 2.47 20.40 22.19
N ALA A 13 2.99 21.62 22.29
CA ALA A 13 2.39 22.80 21.64
C ALA A 13 2.58 22.72 20.12
N VAL A 14 1.57 22.23 19.42
CA VAL A 14 1.48 22.20 17.97
C VAL A 14 1.38 23.62 17.43
N ALA A 15 2.19 23.95 16.42
CA ALA A 15 2.30 25.26 15.82
C ALA A 15 0.99 25.72 15.14
N ALA A 16 0.79 27.05 15.10
CA ALA A 16 -0.24 27.71 14.31
C ALA A 16 -0.08 27.39 12.80
N PRO A 17 -1.18 27.40 11.99
CA PRO A 17 -1.21 26.84 10.64
C PRO A 17 -0.32 27.51 9.57
N ASP A 18 0.24 28.69 9.82
CA ASP A 18 0.94 29.49 8.81
C ASP A 18 2.46 29.63 8.98
N ALA A 19 3.05 29.05 10.03
CA ALA A 19 4.49 28.99 10.17
C ALA A 19 4.95 27.57 9.82
N GLY A 20 5.74 27.40 8.77
CA GLY A 20 6.35 26.11 8.44
C GLY A 20 6.98 25.47 9.68
N ILE A 21 6.79 24.17 9.86
CA ILE A 21 7.35 23.44 11.01
C ILE A 21 8.86 23.70 11.10
N SER A 22 9.37 24.06 12.30
CA SER A 22 10.80 24.23 12.47
C SER A 22 11.53 22.90 12.32
N VAL A 23 12.79 22.94 11.87
CA VAL A 23 13.61 21.72 11.68
C VAL A 23 13.67 20.90 12.95
N GLU A 24 13.83 21.55 14.11
CA GLU A 24 13.90 20.89 15.41
C GLU A 24 12.62 20.11 15.73
N ARG A 25 11.45 20.72 15.52
CA ARG A 25 10.15 20.06 15.73
C ARG A 25 9.94 18.93 14.75
N PHE A 26 10.35 19.13 13.50
CA PHE A 26 10.23 18.08 12.49
C PHE A 26 11.15 16.89 12.80
N LEU A 27 12.38 17.10 13.23
CA LEU A 27 13.26 16.04 13.67
C LEU A 27 12.71 15.30 14.90
N LEU A 28 12.12 16.02 15.86
CA LEU A 28 11.45 15.39 17.00
C LEU A 28 10.24 14.55 16.56
N LEU A 29 9.42 15.07 15.64
CA LEU A 29 8.31 14.34 15.04
C LEU A 29 8.77 13.02 14.40
N LEU A 30 9.82 13.06 13.58
CA LEU A 30 10.39 11.87 12.95
C LEU A 30 10.95 10.90 13.99
N ALA A 31 11.65 11.38 15.02
CA ALA A 31 12.17 10.54 16.09
C ALA A 31 11.06 9.79 16.84
N VAL A 32 9.95 10.47 17.16
CA VAL A 32 8.79 9.86 17.81
C VAL A 32 8.09 8.86 16.87
N ILE A 33 7.88 9.21 15.61
CA ILE A 33 7.29 8.31 14.60
C ILE A 33 8.13 7.03 14.48
N LEU A 34 9.43 7.16 14.23
CA LEU A 34 10.31 6.00 14.02
C LEU A 34 10.41 5.11 15.26
N THR A 35 10.50 5.72 16.44
CA THR A 35 10.60 4.97 17.70
C THR A 35 9.30 4.21 17.98
N SER A 36 8.15 4.88 17.89
CA SER A 36 6.85 4.24 18.14
C SER A 36 6.51 3.18 17.09
N ALA A 37 6.77 3.44 15.81
CA ALA A 37 6.60 2.48 14.73
C ALA A 37 7.43 1.21 14.99
N LYS A 38 8.70 1.38 15.38
CA LYS A 38 9.59 0.25 15.65
C LYS A 38 9.16 -0.54 16.89
N ILE A 39 8.83 0.14 17.98
CA ILE A 39 8.39 -0.52 19.23
C ILE A 39 7.09 -1.29 19.02
N LEU A 40 6.06 -0.64 18.41
CA LEU A 40 4.77 -1.28 18.21
C LEU A 40 4.81 -2.32 17.08
N GLY A 41 5.65 -2.12 16.06
CA GLY A 41 5.91 -3.12 15.02
C GLY A 41 6.52 -4.40 15.61
N GLU A 42 7.55 -4.28 16.44
CA GLU A 42 8.16 -5.42 17.14
C GLU A 42 7.18 -6.09 18.11
N LEU A 43 6.34 -5.30 18.82
CA LEU A 43 5.31 -5.84 19.70
C LEU A 43 4.27 -6.64 18.89
N ALA A 44 3.86 -6.14 17.72
CA ALA A 44 2.97 -6.87 16.81
C ALA A 44 3.59 -8.20 16.37
N GLU A 45 4.87 -8.22 16.01
CA GLU A 45 5.58 -9.46 15.63
C GLU A 45 5.64 -10.47 16.78
N ARG A 46 5.88 -10.03 18.02
CA ARG A 46 5.90 -10.89 19.20
C ARG A 46 4.55 -11.58 19.47
N ILE A 47 3.44 -10.91 19.17
CA ILE A 47 2.09 -11.51 19.27
C ILE A 47 1.67 -12.23 17.99
N GLY A 48 2.61 -12.44 17.07
CA GLY A 48 2.36 -13.18 15.86
C GLY A 48 1.59 -12.39 14.79
N GLN A 49 1.70 -11.05 14.75
CA GLN A 49 1.10 -10.20 13.71
C GLN A 49 2.19 -9.56 12.83
N PRO A 50 1.88 -9.16 11.58
CA PRO A 50 2.83 -8.41 10.78
C PRO A 50 3.19 -7.05 11.41
N ALA A 51 4.46 -6.61 11.25
CA ALA A 51 4.95 -5.34 11.80
C ALA A 51 4.10 -4.13 11.38
N VAL A 52 3.58 -4.14 10.14
CA VAL A 52 2.74 -3.08 9.58
C VAL A 52 1.52 -2.76 10.45
N ILE A 53 0.98 -3.75 11.18
CA ILE A 53 -0.14 -3.50 12.12
C ILE A 53 0.31 -2.61 13.26
N GLY A 54 1.48 -2.88 13.84
CA GLY A 54 2.05 -2.06 14.89
C GLY A 54 2.34 -0.63 14.41
N GLU A 55 2.85 -0.48 13.19
CA GLU A 55 3.12 0.81 12.55
C GLU A 55 1.83 1.62 12.33
N LEU A 56 0.75 0.98 11.85
CA LEU A 56 -0.58 1.59 11.71
C LEU A 56 -1.17 1.98 13.07
N VAL A 57 -1.08 1.11 14.08
CA VAL A 57 -1.53 1.41 15.45
C VAL A 57 -0.75 2.58 16.03
N ALA A 58 0.58 2.65 15.81
CA ALA A 58 1.38 3.80 16.20
C ALA A 58 0.80 5.10 15.61
N GLY A 59 0.42 5.07 14.33
CA GLY A 59 -0.22 6.20 13.65
C GLY A 59 -1.54 6.61 14.30
N VAL A 60 -2.45 5.68 14.56
CA VAL A 60 -3.73 5.98 15.23
C VAL A 60 -3.51 6.58 16.62
N LEU A 61 -2.55 6.03 17.39
CA LEU A 61 -2.25 6.52 18.75
C LEU A 61 -1.63 7.91 18.73
N LEU A 62 -0.68 8.17 17.84
CA LEU A 62 -0.01 9.47 17.73
C LEU A 62 -0.82 10.52 17.00
N GLY A 63 -1.79 10.09 16.18
CA GLY A 63 -2.66 10.94 15.37
C GLY A 63 -3.68 11.74 16.19
N PRO A 64 -4.52 12.53 15.50
CA PRO A 64 -5.54 13.40 16.12
C PRO A 64 -6.52 12.65 17.02
N SER A 65 -6.68 11.36 16.78
CA SER A 65 -7.64 10.52 17.52
C SER A 65 -7.33 10.37 18.99
N VAL A 66 -6.06 10.30 19.39
CA VAL A 66 -5.64 9.95 20.76
C VAL A 66 -4.71 11.02 21.32
N VAL A 67 -3.46 11.08 20.87
CA VAL A 67 -2.45 12.01 21.40
C VAL A 67 -2.46 13.36 20.69
N GLY A 68 -2.74 13.38 19.37
CA GLY A 68 -2.72 14.59 18.55
C GLY A 68 -1.30 15.11 18.30
N PHE A 69 -0.28 14.27 18.40
CA PHE A 69 1.11 14.66 18.19
C PHE A 69 1.49 14.67 16.71
N VAL A 70 0.95 13.75 15.92
CA VAL A 70 1.16 13.63 14.48
C VAL A 70 -0.05 14.22 13.75
N ASP A 71 0.18 15.32 13.06
CA ASP A 71 -0.81 15.89 12.14
C ASP A 71 -0.61 15.28 10.75
N PRO A 72 -1.55 14.45 10.25
CA PRO A 72 -1.44 13.81 8.93
C PRO A 72 -1.56 14.81 7.77
N THR A 73 -1.98 16.06 8.02
CA THR A 73 -2.11 17.09 6.98
C THR A 73 -0.83 17.87 6.77
N LEU A 74 0.22 17.66 7.58
CA LEU A 74 1.51 18.32 7.42
C LEU A 74 2.16 18.00 6.07
N PRO A 75 2.41 19.01 5.19
CA PRO A 75 2.97 18.75 3.85
C PRO A 75 4.33 18.06 3.90
N SER A 76 5.19 18.39 4.87
CA SER A 76 6.51 17.77 5.05
C SER A 76 6.42 16.30 5.44
N LEU A 77 5.45 15.93 6.28
CA LEU A 77 5.22 14.53 6.64
C LEU A 77 4.69 13.74 5.44
N HIS A 78 3.76 14.34 4.70
CA HIS A 78 3.21 13.73 3.49
C HIS A 78 4.29 13.43 2.44
N LEU A 79 5.18 14.40 2.16
CA LEU A 79 6.30 14.19 1.23
C LEU A 79 7.21 13.04 1.64
N ILE A 80 7.56 12.92 2.93
CA ILE A 80 8.42 11.83 3.42
C ILE A 80 7.68 10.49 3.41
N ALA A 81 6.38 10.48 3.73
CA ALA A 81 5.55 9.30 3.63
C ALA A 81 5.44 8.80 2.17
N GLU A 82 5.30 9.71 1.19
CA GLU A 82 5.33 9.35 -0.23
C GLU A 82 6.65 8.75 -0.66
N ILE A 83 7.80 9.25 -0.16
CA ILE A 83 9.09 8.60 -0.40
C ILE A 83 9.07 7.17 0.16
N GLY A 84 8.47 6.95 1.32
CA GLY A 84 8.32 5.63 1.93
C GLY A 84 7.57 4.65 1.03
N VAL A 85 6.42 5.03 0.50
CA VAL A 85 5.64 4.16 -0.38
C VAL A 85 6.32 3.96 -1.75
N VAL A 86 7.00 4.96 -2.28
CA VAL A 86 7.81 4.84 -3.51
C VAL A 86 8.92 3.80 -3.31
N LEU A 87 9.65 3.86 -2.19
CA LEU A 87 10.69 2.87 -1.84
C LEU A 87 10.11 1.47 -1.66
N LEU A 88 8.96 1.35 -1.03
CA LEU A 88 8.26 0.08 -0.85
C LEU A 88 7.92 -0.54 -2.20
N LEU A 89 7.24 0.18 -3.08
CA LEU A 89 6.83 -0.33 -4.39
C LEU A 89 8.01 -0.58 -5.33
N PHE A 90 9.05 0.23 -5.24
CA PHE A 90 10.30 -0.03 -5.96
C PHE A 90 10.95 -1.34 -5.50
N GLY A 91 11.06 -1.58 -4.18
CA GLY A 91 11.57 -2.84 -3.62
C GLY A 91 10.75 -4.05 -4.08
N ILE A 92 9.42 -3.95 -4.02
CA ILE A 92 8.50 -4.98 -4.52
C ILE A 92 8.71 -5.25 -6.01
N GLY A 93 8.92 -4.19 -6.80
CA GLY A 93 9.25 -4.31 -8.23
C GLY A 93 10.54 -5.08 -8.46
N LEU A 94 11.60 -4.83 -7.65
CA LEU A 94 12.87 -5.55 -7.70
C LEU A 94 12.73 -7.04 -7.38
N GLU A 95 11.87 -7.39 -6.43
CA GLU A 95 11.59 -8.78 -6.05
C GLU A 95 10.68 -9.50 -7.04
N THR A 96 10.00 -8.77 -7.93
CA THR A 96 8.98 -9.32 -8.83
C THR A 96 9.59 -9.91 -10.08
N ASP A 97 9.21 -11.17 -10.39
CA ASP A 97 9.56 -11.82 -11.66
C ASP A 97 8.55 -11.42 -12.75
N LEU A 98 8.99 -10.58 -13.68
CA LEU A 98 8.15 -10.10 -14.79
C LEU A 98 7.58 -11.24 -15.65
N LYS A 99 8.33 -12.33 -15.85
CA LYS A 99 7.83 -13.48 -16.66
C LYS A 99 6.66 -14.16 -15.93
N ARG A 100 6.78 -14.34 -14.62
CA ARG A 100 5.71 -14.89 -13.78
C ARG A 100 4.51 -13.95 -13.72
N LEU A 101 4.75 -12.64 -13.54
CA LEU A 101 3.69 -11.63 -13.53
C LEU A 101 2.89 -11.66 -14.85
N LEU A 102 3.57 -11.71 -15.99
CA LEU A 102 2.93 -11.81 -17.31
C LEU A 102 2.19 -13.15 -17.50
N SER A 103 2.72 -14.24 -16.96
CA SER A 103 2.08 -15.57 -17.06
C SER A 103 0.74 -15.64 -16.31
N VAL A 104 0.56 -14.84 -15.26
CA VAL A 104 -0.70 -14.74 -14.51
C VAL A 104 -1.54 -13.52 -14.92
N GLY A 105 -1.13 -12.76 -15.93
CA GLY A 105 -1.73 -11.48 -16.31
C GLY A 105 -3.22 -11.56 -16.59
N GLY A 106 -3.70 -12.63 -17.25
CA GLY A 106 -5.14 -12.85 -17.48
C GLY A 106 -5.92 -13.04 -16.16
N ALA A 107 -5.33 -13.76 -15.19
CA ALA A 107 -5.94 -13.93 -13.88
C ALA A 107 -5.93 -12.61 -13.09
N ALA A 108 -4.82 -11.90 -13.10
CA ALA A 108 -4.68 -10.60 -12.45
C ALA A 108 -5.68 -9.58 -13.02
N PHE A 109 -5.81 -9.53 -14.35
CA PHE A 109 -6.79 -8.66 -15.01
C PHE A 109 -8.23 -8.99 -14.60
N THR A 110 -8.60 -10.28 -14.60
CA THR A 110 -9.96 -10.68 -14.22
C THR A 110 -10.25 -10.37 -12.75
N VAL A 111 -9.27 -10.61 -11.84
CA VAL A 111 -9.38 -10.23 -10.43
C VAL A 111 -9.55 -8.72 -10.28
N ALA A 112 -8.78 -7.91 -11.02
CA ALA A 112 -8.90 -6.45 -10.98
C ALA A 112 -10.27 -5.98 -11.45
N ILE A 113 -10.74 -6.43 -12.63
CA ILE A 113 -12.04 -6.02 -13.17
C ILE A 113 -13.18 -6.37 -12.20
N VAL A 114 -13.25 -7.62 -11.73
CA VAL A 114 -14.30 -8.02 -10.78
C VAL A 114 -14.11 -7.31 -9.43
N GLY A 115 -12.85 -7.13 -8.99
CA GLY A 115 -12.48 -6.41 -7.77
C GLY A 115 -12.77 -4.91 -7.81
N VAL A 116 -12.97 -4.31 -8.97
CA VAL A 116 -13.45 -2.93 -9.15
C VAL A 116 -14.97 -2.90 -9.29
N LEU A 117 -15.52 -3.65 -10.25
CA LEU A 117 -16.93 -3.56 -10.59
C LEU A 117 -17.84 -4.01 -9.45
N LEU A 118 -17.52 -5.14 -8.81
CA LEU A 118 -18.39 -5.69 -7.76
C LEU A 118 -18.45 -4.81 -6.50
N PRO A 119 -17.32 -4.34 -5.93
CA PRO A 119 -17.38 -3.39 -4.81
C PRO A 119 -18.04 -2.06 -5.19
N PHE A 120 -17.83 -1.55 -6.42
CA PHE A 120 -18.49 -0.33 -6.88
C PHE A 120 -20.01 -0.48 -6.86
N VAL A 121 -20.52 -1.51 -7.53
CA VAL A 121 -21.97 -1.76 -7.64
C VAL A 121 -22.59 -2.02 -6.26
N LEU A 122 -21.95 -2.83 -5.44
CA LEU A 122 -22.43 -3.12 -4.10
C LEU A 122 -22.37 -1.88 -3.19
N GLY A 123 -21.27 -1.11 -3.27
CA GLY A 123 -21.09 0.12 -2.48
C GLY A 123 -22.11 1.19 -2.87
N TYR A 124 -22.30 1.43 -4.18
CA TYR A 124 -23.34 2.31 -4.67
C TYR A 124 -24.74 1.86 -4.21
N GLY A 125 -25.07 0.58 -4.44
CA GLY A 125 -26.39 0.03 -4.13
C GLY A 125 -26.71 0.10 -2.64
N VAL A 126 -25.79 -0.26 -1.75
CA VAL A 126 -25.98 -0.19 -0.30
C VAL A 126 -26.04 1.25 0.17
N SER A 127 -25.19 2.14 -0.31
CA SER A 127 -25.24 3.57 0.04
C SER A 127 -26.59 4.19 -0.34
N HIS A 128 -27.07 3.92 -1.55
CA HIS A 128 -28.36 4.42 -2.02
C HIS A 128 -29.55 3.81 -1.23
N ALA A 129 -29.49 2.52 -0.92
CA ALA A 129 -30.50 1.85 -0.08
C ALA A 129 -30.54 2.38 1.38
N LEU A 130 -29.41 2.89 1.88
CA LEU A 130 -29.31 3.54 3.18
C LEU A 130 -29.69 5.03 3.15
N GLY A 131 -30.16 5.53 2.00
CA GLY A 131 -30.70 6.90 1.86
C GLY A 131 -29.70 7.95 1.38
N LEU A 132 -28.49 7.57 0.97
CA LEU A 132 -27.55 8.53 0.36
C LEU A 132 -28.10 8.95 -1.02
N ALA A 133 -27.92 10.23 -1.34
CA ALA A 133 -28.22 10.73 -2.68
C ALA A 133 -27.32 10.06 -3.76
N VAL A 134 -27.70 10.18 -5.02
CA VAL A 134 -27.02 9.47 -6.14
C VAL A 134 -25.52 9.77 -6.17
N LEU A 135 -25.13 11.04 -6.09
CA LEU A 135 -23.72 11.43 -6.21
C LEU A 135 -22.86 11.01 -5.00
N PRO A 136 -23.29 11.20 -3.73
CA PRO A 136 -22.64 10.59 -2.58
C PRO A 136 -22.49 9.07 -2.68
N ALA A 137 -23.52 8.38 -3.16
CA ALA A 137 -23.50 6.93 -3.33
C ALA A 137 -22.46 6.51 -4.41
N VAL A 138 -22.32 7.28 -5.50
CA VAL A 138 -21.28 7.06 -6.53
C VAL A 138 -19.89 7.24 -5.93
N VAL A 139 -19.66 8.31 -5.15
CA VAL A 139 -18.37 8.56 -4.47
C VAL A 139 -18.06 7.42 -3.50
N ALA A 140 -19.05 6.98 -2.72
CA ALA A 140 -18.90 5.85 -1.81
C ALA A 140 -18.53 4.55 -2.56
N GLY A 141 -19.26 4.23 -3.64
CA GLY A 141 -18.95 3.10 -4.50
C GLY A 141 -17.53 3.15 -5.07
N ALA A 142 -17.11 4.33 -5.55
CA ALA A 142 -15.77 4.55 -6.08
C ALA A 142 -14.67 4.35 -5.00
N ALA A 143 -14.89 4.86 -3.79
CA ALA A 143 -13.96 4.65 -2.67
C ALA A 143 -13.75 3.16 -2.32
N LEU A 144 -14.74 2.31 -2.63
CA LEU A 144 -14.64 0.86 -2.42
C LEU A 144 -13.88 0.12 -3.54
N THR A 145 -13.50 0.77 -4.62
CA THR A 145 -12.85 0.08 -5.76
C THR A 145 -11.36 -0.17 -5.51
N ALA A 146 -10.62 0.83 -5.06
CA ALA A 146 -9.17 0.78 -4.97
C ALA A 146 -8.66 -0.17 -3.88
N THR A 147 -7.56 -0.87 -4.17
CA THR A 147 -6.87 -1.78 -3.24
C THR A 147 -5.55 -1.16 -2.78
N SER A 148 -5.22 -1.26 -1.48
CA SER A 148 -3.90 -0.87 -1.00
C SER A 148 -2.87 -1.94 -1.35
N VAL A 149 -2.14 -1.71 -2.46
CA VAL A 149 -1.06 -2.60 -2.87
C VAL A 149 0.07 -2.62 -1.84
N GLY A 150 0.39 -1.48 -1.23
CA GLY A 150 1.48 -1.35 -0.27
C GLY A 150 1.34 -2.28 0.94
N ILE A 151 0.14 -2.34 1.55
CA ILE A 151 -0.13 -3.20 2.71
C ILE A 151 -0.02 -4.67 2.32
N THR A 152 -0.71 -5.07 1.27
CA THR A 152 -0.74 -6.48 0.83
C THR A 152 0.63 -6.96 0.39
N ALA A 153 1.33 -6.18 -0.43
CA ALA A 153 2.64 -6.53 -0.93
C ALA A 153 3.68 -6.60 0.21
N ARG A 154 3.60 -5.71 1.20
CA ARG A 154 4.44 -5.77 2.41
C ARG A 154 4.25 -7.09 3.14
N VAL A 155 3.01 -7.52 3.39
CA VAL A 155 2.73 -8.79 4.08
C VAL A 155 3.22 -10.00 3.27
N PHE A 156 3.04 -10.01 1.95
CA PHE A 156 3.55 -11.06 1.09
C PHE A 156 5.10 -11.10 1.07
N SER A 157 5.76 -9.94 1.05
CA SER A 157 7.22 -9.82 1.09
C SER A 157 7.77 -10.29 2.43
N ASP A 158 7.25 -9.79 3.56
CA ASP A 158 7.67 -10.17 4.92
C ASP A 158 7.56 -11.69 5.18
N LEU A 159 6.62 -12.35 4.51
CA LEU A 159 6.41 -13.81 4.61
C LEU A 159 7.11 -14.60 3.49
N GLY A 160 7.92 -13.96 2.63
CA GLY A 160 8.64 -14.60 1.53
C GLY A 160 7.73 -15.21 0.46
N GLN A 161 6.48 -14.73 0.34
CA GLN A 161 5.44 -15.29 -0.54
C GLN A 161 5.12 -14.39 -1.75
N LEU A 162 5.87 -13.31 -1.96
CA LEU A 162 5.63 -12.39 -3.07
C LEU A 162 5.75 -13.08 -4.43
N LYS A 163 6.67 -14.04 -4.57
CA LYS A 163 6.90 -14.83 -5.80
C LYS A 163 5.94 -16.01 -5.97
N SER A 164 5.01 -16.22 -5.02
CA SER A 164 3.97 -17.24 -5.17
C SER A 164 2.97 -16.89 -6.28
N PRO A 165 2.29 -17.85 -6.90
CA PRO A 165 1.26 -17.56 -7.91
C PRO A 165 0.18 -16.60 -7.39
N GLU A 166 -0.25 -16.77 -6.14
CA GLU A 166 -1.22 -15.90 -5.50
C GLU A 166 -0.68 -14.48 -5.28
N GLY A 167 0.57 -14.36 -4.79
CA GLY A 167 1.23 -13.06 -4.61
C GLY A 167 1.36 -12.30 -5.92
N GLN A 168 1.76 -12.98 -7.00
CA GLN A 168 1.86 -12.37 -8.34
C GLN A 168 0.49 -11.97 -8.92
N ILE A 169 -0.56 -12.78 -8.71
CA ILE A 169 -1.93 -12.44 -9.15
C ILE A 169 -2.42 -11.20 -8.40
N VAL A 170 -2.27 -11.16 -7.07
CA VAL A 170 -2.72 -10.04 -6.24
C VAL A 170 -1.96 -8.77 -6.59
N LEU A 171 -0.62 -8.87 -6.72
CA LEU A 171 0.22 -7.73 -7.09
C LEU A 171 -0.15 -7.18 -8.48
N GLY A 172 -0.27 -8.06 -9.47
CA GLY A 172 -0.69 -7.68 -10.82
C GLY A 172 -2.09 -7.08 -10.85
N ALA A 173 -3.03 -7.65 -10.09
CA ALA A 173 -4.39 -7.11 -9.98
C ALA A 173 -4.39 -5.73 -9.32
N ALA A 174 -3.60 -5.53 -8.26
CA ALA A 174 -3.52 -4.25 -7.57
C ALA A 174 -2.93 -3.13 -8.46
N VAL A 175 -1.90 -3.44 -9.25
CA VAL A 175 -1.34 -2.47 -10.23
C VAL A 175 -2.37 -2.08 -11.29
N ILE A 176 -3.17 -3.03 -11.79
CA ILE A 176 -4.25 -2.75 -12.74
C ILE A 176 -5.36 -1.93 -12.05
N ASP A 177 -5.67 -2.28 -10.80
CA ASP A 177 -6.66 -1.61 -9.96
C ASP A 177 -6.31 -0.12 -9.73
N ASP A 178 -5.03 0.19 -9.48
CA ASP A 178 -4.54 1.56 -9.33
C ASP A 178 -4.77 2.38 -10.61
N VAL A 179 -4.50 1.81 -11.78
CA VAL A 179 -4.76 2.48 -13.06
C VAL A 179 -6.26 2.73 -13.26
N ILE A 180 -7.09 1.73 -13.00
CA ILE A 180 -8.56 1.86 -13.11
C ILE A 180 -9.07 2.86 -12.07
N GLY A 181 -8.52 2.84 -10.86
CA GLY A 181 -8.84 3.77 -9.78
C GLY A 181 -8.63 5.24 -10.18
N LEU A 182 -7.50 5.55 -10.84
CA LEU A 182 -7.24 6.89 -11.37
C LEU A 182 -8.25 7.32 -12.44
N VAL A 183 -8.66 6.40 -13.31
CA VAL A 183 -9.69 6.66 -14.33
C VAL A 183 -11.03 6.95 -13.65
N ILE A 184 -11.41 6.15 -12.65
CA ILE A 184 -12.63 6.37 -11.86
C ILE A 184 -12.55 7.70 -11.11
N LEU A 185 -11.39 8.05 -10.54
CA LEU A 185 -11.18 9.30 -9.84
C LEU A 185 -11.38 10.51 -10.78
N ALA A 186 -10.86 10.45 -12.00
CA ALA A 186 -11.09 11.50 -12.99
C ALA A 186 -12.59 11.66 -13.32
N ILE A 187 -13.30 10.53 -13.53
CA ILE A 187 -14.75 10.54 -13.81
C ILE A 187 -15.53 11.13 -12.62
N VAL A 188 -15.22 10.68 -11.40
CA VAL A 188 -15.87 11.16 -10.17
C VAL A 188 -15.59 12.65 -9.95
N SER A 189 -14.35 13.10 -10.18
CA SER A 189 -13.99 14.52 -10.08
C SER A 189 -14.77 15.38 -11.06
N ASP A 190 -14.93 14.94 -12.32
CA ASP A 190 -15.76 15.65 -13.30
C ASP A 190 -17.23 15.72 -12.86
N LEU A 191 -17.79 14.60 -12.39
CA LEU A 191 -19.18 14.54 -11.91
C LEU A 191 -19.42 15.46 -10.71
N VAL A 192 -18.46 15.51 -9.78
CA VAL A 192 -18.52 16.32 -8.56
C VAL A 192 -18.53 17.81 -8.88
N VAL A 193 -17.83 18.25 -9.93
CA VAL A 193 -17.81 19.65 -10.41
C VAL A 193 -18.98 19.96 -11.33
N GLY A 194 -19.84 18.97 -11.62
CA GLY A 194 -21.02 19.14 -12.49
C GLY A 194 -20.73 18.98 -13.98
N ASN A 195 -19.56 18.50 -14.34
CA ASN A 195 -19.21 18.20 -15.73
C ASN A 195 -19.68 16.81 -16.13
N ALA A 196 -20.15 16.65 -17.37
CA ALA A 196 -20.43 15.32 -17.94
C ALA A 196 -19.10 14.62 -18.28
N PRO A 197 -18.86 13.39 -17.78
CA PRO A 197 -17.65 12.64 -18.13
C PRO A 197 -17.60 12.38 -19.65
N SER A 198 -16.48 12.69 -20.27
CA SER A 198 -16.31 12.41 -21.70
C SER A 198 -15.72 11.01 -21.92
N VAL A 199 -16.34 10.21 -22.78
CA VAL A 199 -15.80 8.89 -23.16
C VAL A 199 -14.36 9.02 -23.70
N GLY A 200 -14.09 10.07 -24.48
CA GLY A 200 -12.74 10.36 -24.97
C GLY A 200 -11.72 10.62 -23.86
N GLY A 201 -12.12 11.33 -22.79
CA GLY A 201 -11.29 11.56 -21.61
C GLY A 201 -10.93 10.28 -20.87
N VAL A 202 -11.93 9.41 -20.66
CA VAL A 202 -11.76 8.10 -20.01
C VAL A 202 -10.83 7.19 -20.81
N VAL A 203 -11.07 7.06 -22.12
CA VAL A 203 -10.22 6.25 -23.02
C VAL A 203 -8.79 6.79 -23.04
N ARG A 204 -8.63 8.11 -23.14
CA ARG A 204 -7.31 8.74 -23.12
C ARG A 204 -6.57 8.48 -21.80
N ALA A 205 -7.21 8.70 -20.66
CA ALA A 205 -6.59 8.47 -19.33
C ALA A 205 -6.14 7.01 -19.18
N THR A 206 -7.01 6.06 -19.56
CA THR A 206 -6.70 4.62 -19.54
C THR A 206 -5.53 4.29 -20.47
N ALA A 207 -5.57 4.74 -21.71
CA ALA A 207 -4.53 4.47 -22.71
C ALA A 207 -3.16 5.06 -22.29
N VAL A 208 -3.16 6.26 -21.70
CA VAL A 208 -1.94 6.91 -21.24
C VAL A 208 -1.34 6.16 -20.05
N ALA A 209 -2.15 5.78 -19.06
CA ALA A 209 -1.64 5.12 -17.86
C ALA A 209 -1.10 3.71 -18.15
N PHE A 210 -1.84 2.88 -18.92
CA PHE A 210 -1.35 1.57 -19.35
C PHE A 210 -0.19 1.69 -20.35
N GLY A 211 -0.28 2.63 -21.28
CA GLY A 211 0.77 2.92 -22.25
C GLY A 211 2.09 3.32 -21.58
N PHE A 212 2.00 4.14 -20.54
CA PHE A 212 3.18 4.50 -19.74
C PHE A 212 3.84 3.27 -19.10
N LEU A 213 3.06 2.40 -18.42
CA LEU A 213 3.61 1.21 -17.76
C LEU A 213 4.31 0.29 -18.79
N VAL A 214 3.67 0.03 -19.92
CA VAL A 214 4.23 -0.79 -20.99
C VAL A 214 5.49 -0.12 -21.56
N ALA A 215 5.45 1.17 -21.86
CA ALA A 215 6.58 1.92 -22.40
C ALA A 215 7.76 1.96 -21.41
N ALA A 216 7.48 2.21 -20.12
CA ALA A 216 8.50 2.23 -19.07
C ALA A 216 9.23 0.89 -18.96
N VAL A 217 8.49 -0.22 -19.03
CA VAL A 217 9.08 -1.57 -18.98
C VAL A 217 9.86 -1.88 -20.26
N LEU A 218 9.28 -1.60 -21.46
CA LEU A 218 9.95 -1.91 -22.73
C LEU A 218 11.23 -1.07 -22.95
N VAL A 219 11.10 0.26 -22.79
CA VAL A 219 12.21 1.20 -22.96
C VAL A 219 13.26 0.98 -21.87
N GLY A 220 12.79 0.79 -20.63
CA GLY A 220 13.68 0.52 -19.51
C GLY A 220 14.53 -0.72 -19.71
N ARG A 221 13.96 -1.82 -20.21
CA ARG A 221 14.71 -3.06 -20.51
C ARG A 221 15.79 -2.87 -21.58
N LEU A 222 15.65 -1.89 -22.45
CA LEU A 222 16.66 -1.58 -23.47
C LEU A 222 17.77 -0.67 -22.92
N ILE A 223 17.38 0.36 -22.16
CA ILE A 223 18.31 1.43 -21.72
C ILE A 223 19.05 1.05 -20.43
N VAL A 224 18.31 0.50 -19.45
CA VAL A 224 18.82 0.29 -18.08
C VAL A 224 20.01 -0.68 -18.02
N PRO A 225 20.06 -1.83 -18.73
CA PRO A 225 21.22 -2.70 -18.71
C PRO A 225 22.50 -2.01 -19.24
N TRP A 226 22.37 -1.18 -20.27
CA TRP A 226 23.47 -0.41 -20.80
C TRP A 226 23.96 0.65 -19.80
N LEU A 227 23.02 1.42 -19.22
CA LEU A 227 23.33 2.46 -18.24
C LEU A 227 23.99 1.88 -16.98
N PHE A 228 23.41 0.83 -16.41
CA PHE A 228 23.92 0.20 -15.21
C PHE A 228 25.23 -0.58 -15.48
N GLY A 229 25.41 -1.16 -16.65
CA GLY A 229 26.67 -1.77 -17.07
C GLY A 229 27.80 -0.76 -17.14
N LEU A 230 27.54 0.48 -17.57
CA LEU A 230 28.52 1.58 -17.58
C LEU A 230 28.89 2.01 -16.15
N VAL A 231 27.86 2.18 -15.28
CA VAL A 231 28.07 2.57 -13.88
C VAL A 231 28.80 1.48 -13.09
N ALA A 232 28.47 0.21 -13.31
CA ALA A 232 29.07 -0.91 -12.60
C ALA A 232 30.58 -1.08 -12.88
N ARG A 233 31.05 -0.65 -14.06
CA ARG A 233 32.50 -0.69 -14.42
C ARG A 233 33.35 0.27 -13.61
N THR A 234 32.77 1.35 -13.11
CA THR A 234 33.49 2.47 -12.47
C THR A 234 33.13 2.67 -11.00
N SER A 235 32.12 2.01 -10.49
CA SER A 235 31.51 2.39 -9.20
C SER A 235 31.30 1.23 -8.23
N LYS A 236 31.35 1.54 -6.91
CA LYS A 236 31.07 0.62 -5.81
C LYS A 236 29.55 0.32 -5.72
N GLU A 237 29.17 -0.77 -5.02
CA GLU A 237 27.78 -1.20 -4.81
C GLU A 237 26.83 -0.07 -4.36
N HIS A 238 27.29 0.85 -3.52
CA HIS A 238 26.48 1.98 -3.04
C HIS A 238 26.01 2.92 -4.17
N THR A 239 26.84 3.12 -5.21
CA THR A 239 26.48 3.98 -6.33
C THR A 239 25.36 3.35 -7.16
N LEU A 240 25.35 2.02 -7.29
CA LEU A 240 24.28 1.31 -8.03
C LEU A 240 22.93 1.49 -7.34
N ALA A 241 22.85 1.35 -6.00
CA ALA A 241 21.62 1.57 -5.25
C ALA A 241 21.11 3.01 -5.38
N THR A 242 22.03 4.00 -5.31
CA THR A 242 21.68 5.41 -5.47
C THR A 242 21.15 5.72 -6.88
N MET A 243 21.80 5.19 -7.92
CA MET A 243 21.34 5.36 -9.31
C MET A 243 20.00 4.66 -9.56
N ALA A 244 19.79 3.50 -8.97
CA ALA A 244 18.53 2.77 -9.04
C ALA A 244 17.38 3.54 -8.36
N LEU A 245 17.65 4.16 -7.22
CA LEU A 245 16.71 5.03 -6.54
C LEU A 245 16.39 6.29 -7.36
N ALA A 246 17.41 6.92 -7.96
CA ALA A 246 17.21 8.05 -8.85
C ALA A 246 16.33 7.67 -10.06
N LEU A 247 16.54 6.49 -10.63
CA LEU A 247 15.68 5.94 -11.70
C LEU A 247 14.24 5.76 -11.22
N ALA A 248 14.03 5.24 -10.00
CA ALA A 248 12.69 5.07 -9.42
C ALA A 248 11.97 6.42 -9.27
N PHE A 249 12.67 7.45 -8.80
CA PHE A 249 12.11 8.80 -8.67
C PHE A 249 11.80 9.41 -10.04
N VAL A 250 12.69 9.28 -11.03
CA VAL A 250 12.46 9.79 -12.39
C VAL A 250 11.25 9.11 -13.02
N LEU A 251 11.16 7.79 -12.97
CA LEU A 251 10.01 7.07 -13.52
C LEU A 251 8.72 7.36 -12.72
N GLY A 252 8.81 7.56 -11.41
CA GLY A 252 7.68 8.01 -10.60
C GLY A 252 7.16 9.38 -11.07
N VAL A 253 8.05 10.36 -11.21
CA VAL A 253 7.69 11.70 -11.71
C VAL A 253 7.12 11.64 -13.13
N LEU A 254 7.72 10.84 -14.02
CA LEU A 254 7.20 10.67 -15.38
C LEU A 254 5.80 10.04 -15.37
N ALA A 255 5.56 9.03 -14.52
CA ALA A 255 4.23 8.45 -14.33
C ALA A 255 3.21 9.51 -13.92
N SER A 256 3.54 10.31 -12.89
CA SER A 256 2.67 11.38 -12.40
C SER A 256 2.38 12.44 -13.47
N ARG A 257 3.40 12.82 -14.26
CA ARG A 257 3.24 13.82 -15.35
C ARG A 257 2.30 13.35 -16.47
N VAL A 258 2.20 12.05 -16.70
CA VAL A 258 1.27 11.49 -17.70
C VAL A 258 -0.09 11.11 -17.09
N GLY A 259 -0.34 11.40 -15.81
CA GLY A 259 -1.61 11.11 -15.15
C GLY A 259 -1.74 9.70 -14.57
N SER A 260 -0.61 9.02 -14.33
CA SER A 260 -0.53 7.78 -13.57
C SER A 260 -0.05 8.06 -12.13
N ALA A 261 -0.12 7.06 -11.24
CA ALA A 261 0.39 7.23 -9.88
C ALA A 261 1.93 7.14 -9.82
N LEU A 262 2.56 7.95 -8.95
CA LEU A 262 3.99 7.90 -8.64
C LEU A 262 4.49 6.48 -8.36
N ILE A 263 3.72 5.72 -7.59
CA ILE A 263 4.02 4.35 -7.17
C ILE A 263 4.11 3.38 -8.36
N VAL A 264 3.32 3.58 -9.42
CA VAL A 264 3.37 2.75 -10.64
C VAL A 264 4.71 2.92 -11.36
N GLY A 265 5.23 4.16 -11.41
CA GLY A 265 6.55 4.45 -11.98
C GLY A 265 7.68 3.83 -11.16
N ALA A 266 7.60 3.90 -9.83
CA ALA A 266 8.57 3.27 -8.93
C ALA A 266 8.57 1.75 -9.06
N PHE A 267 7.39 1.12 -9.11
CA PHE A 267 7.24 -0.31 -9.35
C PHE A 267 7.82 -0.73 -10.71
N ALA A 268 7.54 0.04 -11.77
CA ALA A 268 8.09 -0.19 -13.10
C ALA A 268 9.64 -0.12 -13.11
N ALA A 269 10.24 0.82 -12.37
CA ALA A 269 11.69 0.91 -12.22
C ALA A 269 12.25 -0.36 -11.57
N GLY A 270 11.61 -0.88 -10.54
CA GLY A 270 11.97 -2.14 -9.90
C GLY A 270 11.89 -3.33 -10.87
N LEU A 271 10.76 -3.45 -11.60
CA LEU A 271 10.56 -4.51 -12.61
C LEU A 271 11.64 -4.51 -13.72
N VAL A 272 12.09 -3.33 -14.12
CA VAL A 272 13.13 -3.19 -15.15
C VAL A 272 14.48 -3.63 -14.61
N LEU A 273 14.79 -3.35 -13.35
CA LEU A 273 16.05 -3.70 -12.69
C LEU A 273 16.09 -5.14 -12.15
N ALA A 274 14.94 -5.76 -11.91
CA ALA A 274 14.82 -7.12 -11.37
C ALA A 274 15.65 -8.18 -12.14
N PRO A 275 15.75 -8.16 -13.49
CA PRO A 275 16.57 -9.12 -14.25
C PRO A 275 18.07 -8.80 -14.25
N SER A 276 18.54 -7.69 -13.64
CA SER A 276 19.95 -7.31 -13.70
C SER A 276 20.81 -8.18 -12.78
N GLU A 277 22.05 -8.40 -13.16
CA GLU A 277 23.04 -9.10 -12.31
C GLU A 277 23.29 -8.39 -10.98
N HIS A 278 22.99 -7.09 -10.91
CA HIS A 278 23.17 -6.24 -9.74
C HIS A 278 21.91 -6.09 -8.87
N ALA A 279 20.80 -6.77 -9.22
CA ALA A 279 19.52 -6.64 -8.54
C ALA A 279 19.64 -6.84 -7.02
N HIS A 280 20.36 -7.88 -6.57
CA HIS A 280 20.55 -8.13 -5.14
C HIS A 280 21.39 -7.06 -4.41
N ALA A 281 22.36 -6.43 -5.08
CA ALA A 281 23.13 -5.33 -4.50
C ALA A 281 22.27 -4.07 -4.35
N ILE A 282 21.48 -3.78 -5.36
CA ILE A 282 20.50 -2.68 -5.37
C ILE A 282 19.45 -2.90 -4.26
N GLU A 283 18.88 -4.10 -4.20
CA GLU A 283 17.88 -4.49 -3.21
C GLU A 283 18.37 -4.26 -1.77
N ARG A 284 19.57 -4.74 -1.42
CA ARG A 284 20.17 -4.51 -0.09
C ARG A 284 20.31 -3.03 0.25
N GLY A 285 20.65 -2.18 -0.72
CA GLY A 285 20.75 -0.73 -0.53
C GLY A 285 19.37 -0.08 -0.31
N VAL A 286 18.39 -0.46 -1.10
CA VAL A 286 17.02 0.06 -1.05
C VAL A 286 16.30 -0.37 0.23
N VAL A 287 16.42 -1.64 0.63
CA VAL A 287 15.80 -2.16 1.87
C VAL A 287 16.26 -1.40 3.10
N ARG A 288 17.55 -0.98 3.17
CA ARG A 288 18.03 -0.16 4.29
C ARG A 288 17.31 1.18 4.40
N LEU A 289 17.05 1.84 3.27
CA LEU A 289 16.30 3.09 3.24
C LEU A 289 14.81 2.83 3.49
N ALA A 290 14.25 1.81 2.88
CA ALA A 290 12.87 1.41 3.08
C ALA A 290 12.55 1.14 4.56
N ASN A 291 13.47 0.51 5.32
CA ASN A 291 13.30 0.25 6.75
C ASN A 291 13.18 1.53 7.61
N VAL A 292 13.56 2.69 7.07
CA VAL A 292 13.39 4.00 7.73
C VAL A 292 12.12 4.70 7.24
N PHE A 293 11.91 4.75 5.93
CA PHE A 293 10.85 5.58 5.34
C PHE A 293 9.49 4.88 5.29
N VAL A 294 9.46 3.55 5.09
CA VAL A 294 8.19 2.79 5.00
C VAL A 294 7.38 2.84 6.30
N PRO A 295 7.98 2.70 7.51
CA PRO A 295 7.24 2.89 8.75
C PRO A 295 6.61 4.28 8.89
N ILE A 296 7.27 5.35 8.38
CA ILE A 296 6.72 6.70 8.40
C ILE A 296 5.44 6.78 7.55
N PHE A 297 5.44 6.12 6.38
CA PHE A 297 4.24 6.02 5.54
C PHE A 297 3.09 5.34 6.29
N PHE A 298 3.32 4.18 6.91
CA PHE A 298 2.25 3.48 7.62
C PHE A 298 1.75 4.22 8.86
N VAL A 299 2.65 4.91 9.59
CA VAL A 299 2.24 5.79 10.69
C VAL A 299 1.42 6.97 10.18
N ALA A 300 1.79 7.60 9.06
CA ALA A 300 1.01 8.68 8.47
C ALA A 300 -0.40 8.21 8.03
N VAL A 301 -0.50 7.01 7.41
CA VAL A 301 -1.79 6.38 7.08
C VAL A 301 -2.62 6.12 8.33
N GLY A 302 -2.02 5.59 9.39
CA GLY A 302 -2.71 5.38 10.66
C GLY A 302 -3.18 6.68 11.31
N ALA A 303 -2.35 7.74 11.28
CA ALA A 303 -2.67 9.05 11.84
C ALA A 303 -3.81 9.78 11.10
N ALA A 304 -3.99 9.48 9.81
CA ALA A 304 -5.10 10.03 9.03
C ALA A 304 -6.48 9.54 9.47
N VAL A 305 -6.53 8.51 10.31
CA VAL A 305 -7.79 7.97 10.83
C VAL A 305 -8.21 8.70 12.11
N ASP A 306 -9.36 9.37 12.08
CA ASP A 306 -9.96 9.97 13.28
C ASP A 306 -11.09 9.07 13.84
N VAL A 307 -10.76 8.28 14.88
CA VAL A 307 -11.72 7.38 15.52
C VAL A 307 -12.79 8.12 16.34
N ARG A 308 -12.62 9.41 16.66
CA ARG A 308 -13.61 10.21 17.40
C ARG A 308 -14.88 10.44 16.57
N THR A 309 -14.75 10.41 15.25
CA THR A 309 -15.86 10.61 14.31
C THR A 309 -16.82 9.42 14.26
N PHE A 310 -16.44 8.27 14.83
CA PHE A 310 -17.27 7.05 14.84
C PHE A 310 -18.34 7.01 15.95
N GLY A 311 -18.54 8.11 16.68
CA GLY A 311 -19.46 8.16 17.82
C GLY A 311 -20.95 8.13 17.47
N SER A 312 -21.36 8.40 16.22
CA SER A 312 -22.78 8.39 15.85
C SER A 312 -23.23 7.02 15.35
N ARG A 313 -24.46 6.62 15.76
CA ARG A 313 -25.08 5.35 15.34
C ARG A 313 -25.20 5.27 13.81
N GLU A 314 -25.51 6.36 13.16
CA GLU A 314 -25.67 6.44 11.71
C GLU A 314 -24.35 6.17 10.99
N VAL A 315 -23.24 6.83 11.40
CA VAL A 315 -21.89 6.60 10.86
C VAL A 315 -21.48 5.14 11.01
N VAL A 316 -21.78 4.54 12.17
CA VAL A 316 -21.43 3.12 12.41
C VAL A 316 -22.25 2.20 11.51
N ILE A 317 -23.56 2.43 11.34
CA ILE A 317 -24.40 1.58 10.48
C ILE A 317 -23.93 1.66 9.03
N VAL A 318 -23.76 2.87 8.49
CA VAL A 318 -23.29 3.06 7.10
C VAL A 318 -21.87 2.50 6.94
N GLY A 319 -20.96 2.79 7.85
CA GLY A 319 -19.57 2.34 7.80
C GLY A 319 -19.44 0.82 7.89
N VAL A 320 -20.20 0.15 8.74
CA VAL A 320 -20.23 -1.33 8.84
C VAL A 320 -20.83 -1.94 7.58
N ALA A 321 -21.91 -1.37 7.04
CA ALA A 321 -22.50 -1.84 5.80
C ALA A 321 -21.53 -1.71 4.62
N LEU A 322 -20.87 -0.56 4.47
CA LEU A 322 -19.82 -0.34 3.45
C LEU A 322 -18.63 -1.28 3.64
N THR A 323 -18.20 -1.51 4.90
CA THR A 323 -17.15 -2.47 5.22
C THR A 323 -17.52 -3.87 4.78
N ALA A 324 -18.73 -4.31 5.08
CA ALA A 324 -19.21 -5.65 4.72
C ALA A 324 -19.21 -5.86 3.20
N VAL A 325 -19.74 -4.91 2.42
CA VAL A 325 -19.76 -5.04 0.96
C VAL A 325 -18.39 -4.84 0.33
N ALA A 326 -17.51 -4.02 0.92
CA ALA A 326 -16.12 -3.89 0.49
C ALA A 326 -15.37 -5.23 0.64
N ILE A 327 -15.54 -5.91 1.77
CA ILE A 327 -14.95 -7.21 2.04
C ILE A 327 -15.52 -8.26 1.08
N VAL A 328 -16.85 -8.37 1.00
CA VAL A 328 -17.52 -9.37 0.14
C VAL A 328 -17.13 -9.18 -1.31
N GLY A 329 -17.16 -7.95 -1.83
CA GLY A 329 -16.83 -7.66 -3.22
C GLY A 329 -15.39 -8.02 -3.59
N LYS A 330 -14.42 -7.61 -2.76
CA LYS A 330 -13.00 -7.92 -3.02
C LYS A 330 -12.68 -9.39 -2.75
N PHE A 331 -13.25 -9.96 -1.71
CA PHE A 331 -13.07 -11.37 -1.41
C PHE A 331 -13.58 -12.24 -2.56
N ALA A 332 -14.76 -11.95 -3.10
CA ALA A 332 -15.35 -12.65 -4.23
C ALA A 332 -14.49 -12.54 -5.52
N ALA A 333 -13.79 -11.43 -5.73
CA ALA A 333 -12.90 -11.27 -6.89
C ALA A 333 -11.80 -12.35 -6.95
N GLY A 334 -11.40 -12.92 -5.80
CA GLY A 334 -10.45 -14.03 -5.76
C GLY A 334 -10.91 -15.28 -6.52
N TRP A 335 -12.21 -15.47 -6.71
CA TRP A 335 -12.78 -16.60 -7.46
C TRP A 335 -12.98 -16.30 -8.94
N ALA A 336 -12.83 -15.05 -9.37
CA ALA A 336 -13.04 -14.65 -10.76
C ALA A 336 -12.20 -15.44 -11.78
N PRO A 337 -10.87 -15.69 -11.58
CA PRO A 337 -10.09 -16.49 -12.51
C PRO A 337 -10.31 -18.00 -12.27
N VAL A 338 -11.47 -18.53 -12.67
CA VAL A 338 -11.89 -19.93 -12.42
C VAL A 338 -10.92 -20.99 -12.98
N TRP A 339 -10.20 -20.66 -14.05
CA TRP A 339 -9.26 -21.54 -14.76
C TRP A 339 -7.89 -21.68 -14.08
N VAL A 340 -7.55 -20.83 -13.09
CA VAL A 340 -6.25 -20.87 -12.43
C VAL A 340 -6.30 -21.74 -11.19
N ARG A 341 -5.35 -22.65 -11.04
CA ARG A 341 -5.16 -23.47 -9.85
C ARG A 341 -4.34 -22.71 -8.80
N ALA A 342 -4.98 -21.77 -8.12
CA ALA A 342 -4.41 -20.97 -7.03
C ALA A 342 -5.40 -20.90 -5.86
N ARG A 343 -4.93 -20.56 -4.68
CA ARG A 343 -5.77 -20.43 -3.47
C ARG A 343 -6.63 -19.17 -3.56
N LYS A 344 -7.87 -19.33 -4.04
CA LYS A 344 -8.82 -18.23 -4.27
C LYS A 344 -9.05 -17.36 -3.03
N THR A 345 -9.16 -18.01 -1.86
CA THR A 345 -9.29 -17.34 -0.56
C THR A 345 -8.12 -16.39 -0.29
N LEU A 346 -6.89 -16.83 -0.61
CA LEU A 346 -5.70 -16.01 -0.39
C LEU A 346 -5.66 -14.79 -1.34
N ILE A 347 -6.03 -15.00 -2.61
CA ILE A 347 -6.17 -13.92 -3.58
C ILE A 347 -7.24 -12.93 -3.10
N GLY A 348 -8.44 -13.42 -2.74
CA GLY A 348 -9.53 -12.57 -2.28
C GLY A 348 -9.17 -11.76 -1.03
N VAL A 349 -8.54 -12.38 -0.02
CA VAL A 349 -8.10 -11.66 1.18
C VAL A 349 -7.00 -10.65 0.85
N GLY A 350 -6.09 -10.97 -0.09
CA GLY A 350 -5.06 -10.05 -0.56
C GLY A 350 -5.61 -8.78 -1.23
N MET A 351 -6.82 -8.83 -1.77
CA MET A 351 -7.49 -7.68 -2.40
C MET A 351 -8.33 -6.84 -1.41
N ILE A 352 -8.53 -7.28 -0.15
CA ILE A 352 -9.39 -6.57 0.81
C ILE A 352 -8.84 -5.20 1.26
N PRO A 353 -7.52 -4.99 1.55
CA PRO A 353 -7.03 -3.75 2.14
C PRO A 353 -7.39 -2.52 1.31
N ARG A 354 -7.85 -1.47 1.99
CA ARG A 354 -8.02 -0.15 1.41
C ARG A 354 -6.90 0.76 1.88
N GLY A 355 -6.54 1.75 1.08
CA GLY A 355 -5.45 2.66 1.41
C GLY A 355 -5.72 4.07 0.90
N GLU A 356 -4.63 4.71 0.48
CA GLU A 356 -4.56 6.12 0.09
C GLU A 356 -5.59 6.50 -0.99
N VAL A 357 -5.81 5.67 -2.00
CA VAL A 357 -6.73 5.99 -3.10
C VAL A 357 -8.18 6.06 -2.61
N GLY A 358 -8.59 5.15 -1.70
CA GLY A 358 -9.91 5.22 -1.05
C GLY A 358 -10.10 6.51 -0.24
N LEU A 359 -9.04 6.96 0.45
CA LEU A 359 -9.01 8.22 1.18
C LEU A 359 -9.14 9.42 0.24
N ILE A 360 -8.46 9.41 -0.92
CA ILE A 360 -8.53 10.47 -1.91
C ILE A 360 -9.97 10.63 -2.42
N PHE A 361 -10.67 9.54 -2.73
CA PHE A 361 -12.09 9.60 -3.11
C PHE A 361 -12.97 10.26 -2.03
N ALA A 362 -12.78 9.83 -0.78
CA ALA A 362 -13.55 10.36 0.34
C ALA A 362 -13.25 11.85 0.57
N GLN A 363 -11.97 12.26 0.53
CA GLN A 363 -11.54 13.66 0.67
C GLN A 363 -12.04 14.53 -0.48
N THR A 364 -11.97 14.06 -1.73
CA THR A 364 -12.49 14.78 -2.89
C THR A 364 -13.98 15.01 -2.77
N GLY A 365 -14.74 13.99 -2.35
CA GLY A 365 -16.18 14.12 -2.12
C GLY A 365 -16.53 15.09 -1.00
N LEU A 366 -15.77 15.09 0.11
CA LEU A 366 -15.95 16.02 1.23
C LEU A 366 -15.60 17.46 0.84
N ALA A 367 -14.43 17.66 0.20
CA ALA A 367 -13.95 18.98 -0.20
C ALA A 367 -14.90 19.67 -1.20
N ALA A 368 -15.55 18.90 -2.06
CA ALA A 368 -16.53 19.38 -3.01
C ALA A 368 -17.96 19.54 -2.44
N GLY A 369 -18.16 19.23 -1.15
CA GLY A 369 -19.47 19.31 -0.51
C GLY A 369 -20.47 18.24 -0.96
N VAL A 370 -20.02 17.21 -1.67
CA VAL A 370 -20.82 16.05 -2.10
C VAL A 370 -21.08 15.11 -0.93
N LEU A 371 -20.04 14.83 -0.14
CA LEU A 371 -20.17 14.07 1.10
C LEU A 371 -20.30 15.02 2.29
N ASN A 372 -21.18 14.68 3.23
CA ASN A 372 -21.18 15.31 4.55
C ASN A 372 -20.13 14.64 5.47
N ALA A 373 -19.89 15.25 6.65
CA ALA A 373 -18.90 14.75 7.61
C ALA A 373 -19.22 13.32 8.12
N GLY A 374 -20.50 12.95 8.24
CA GLY A 374 -20.92 11.60 8.65
C GLY A 374 -20.62 10.56 7.57
N GLU A 375 -20.96 10.84 6.32
CA GLU A 375 -20.68 9.97 5.16
C GLU A 375 -19.17 9.78 4.97
N TYR A 376 -18.40 10.86 5.07
CA TYR A 376 -16.93 10.80 5.07
C TYR A 376 -16.42 9.88 6.19
N SER A 377 -16.92 10.06 7.43
CA SER A 377 -16.50 9.25 8.58
C SER A 377 -16.85 7.77 8.40
N ALA A 378 -18.00 7.46 7.78
CA ALA A 378 -18.37 6.09 7.46
C ALA A 378 -17.41 5.42 6.47
N LEU A 379 -16.96 6.16 5.44
CA LEU A 379 -15.92 5.69 4.52
C LEU A 379 -14.58 5.49 5.23
N MET A 380 -14.21 6.40 6.14
CA MET A 380 -12.99 6.27 6.94
C MET A 380 -13.02 5.02 7.82
N LEU A 381 -14.17 4.71 8.44
CA LEU A 381 -14.36 3.48 9.21
C LEU A 381 -14.15 2.23 8.35
N MET A 382 -14.71 2.21 7.14
CA MET A 382 -14.53 1.11 6.18
C MET A 382 -13.05 0.94 5.80
N VAL A 383 -12.34 2.03 5.47
CA VAL A 383 -10.91 1.99 5.15
C VAL A 383 -10.11 1.43 6.33
N LEU A 384 -10.35 1.93 7.53
CA LEU A 384 -9.68 1.49 8.75
C LEU A 384 -9.84 -0.02 8.97
N VAL A 385 -11.10 -0.50 9.02
CA VAL A 385 -11.39 -1.90 9.33
C VAL A 385 -10.77 -2.83 8.28
N THR A 386 -10.91 -2.51 7.00
CA THR A 386 -10.35 -3.34 5.92
C THR A 386 -8.83 -3.36 5.93
N THR A 387 -8.19 -2.22 6.26
CA THR A 387 -6.74 -2.08 6.39
C THR A 387 -6.19 -2.94 7.52
N PHE A 388 -6.79 -2.87 8.71
CA PHE A 388 -6.31 -3.60 9.88
C PHE A 388 -6.63 -5.10 9.85
N MET A 389 -7.74 -5.48 9.21
CA MET A 389 -8.18 -6.88 9.18
C MET A 389 -7.36 -7.75 8.23
N ALA A 390 -6.91 -7.22 7.10
CA ALA A 390 -6.30 -8.01 6.04
C ALA A 390 -4.93 -8.62 6.41
N PRO A 391 -3.97 -7.90 7.03
CA PRO A 391 -2.67 -8.46 7.37
C PRO A 391 -2.73 -9.71 8.28
N PRO A 392 -3.51 -9.75 9.39
CA PRO A 392 -3.64 -10.95 10.20
C PRO A 392 -4.28 -12.12 9.46
N LEU A 393 -5.26 -11.84 8.60
CA LEU A 393 -5.92 -12.87 7.80
C LEU A 393 -4.97 -13.47 6.77
N LEU A 394 -4.22 -12.63 6.04
CA LEU A 394 -3.19 -13.06 5.10
C LEU A 394 -2.14 -13.94 5.78
N ARG A 395 -1.62 -13.47 6.91
CA ARG A 395 -0.63 -14.24 7.67
C ARG A 395 -1.17 -15.62 8.07
N ARG A 396 -2.37 -15.70 8.62
CA ARG A 396 -3.00 -16.99 9.00
C ARG A 396 -3.16 -17.92 7.81
N LEU A 397 -3.52 -17.40 6.64
CA LEU A 397 -3.68 -18.21 5.43
C LEU A 397 -2.34 -18.66 4.85
N LEU A 398 -1.31 -17.84 4.93
CA LEU A 398 0.03 -18.14 4.42
C LEU A 398 0.77 -19.13 5.33
N THR A 399 0.72 -18.96 6.65
CA THR A 399 1.41 -19.83 7.61
C THR A 399 0.79 -21.23 7.72
N LYS A 400 -0.53 -21.38 7.56
CA LYS A 400 -1.21 -22.70 7.54
C LYS A 400 -0.75 -23.60 6.39
N SER A 401 -0.13 -23.05 5.37
CA SER A 401 0.24 -23.77 4.13
C SER A 401 1.73 -24.03 3.99
N ALA A 402 2.56 -23.60 4.95
CA ALA A 402 3.95 -24.01 4.97
C ALA A 402 4.01 -25.52 5.24
N PRO A 403 4.63 -26.37 4.36
CA PRO A 403 4.87 -27.76 4.68
C PRO A 403 5.66 -27.78 6.00
N LYS A 404 5.21 -28.59 6.96
CA LYS A 404 6.04 -28.88 8.14
C LYS A 404 7.37 -29.43 7.60
N THR A 405 8.39 -28.60 7.62
CA THR A 405 9.75 -29.02 7.31
C THR A 405 10.04 -30.15 8.30
N ARG A 406 10.11 -31.42 7.79
CA ARG A 406 10.67 -32.49 8.56
C ARG A 406 12.05 -32.02 8.97
N GLN A 407 12.25 -31.83 10.27
CA GLN A 407 13.59 -31.75 10.82
C GLN A 407 14.35 -32.95 10.29
N PRO A 408 15.58 -32.81 9.76
CA PRO A 408 16.41 -33.95 9.50
C PRO A 408 16.52 -34.70 10.83
N GLN A 409 16.01 -35.93 10.88
CA GLN A 409 16.39 -36.83 11.93
C GLN A 409 17.91 -36.90 11.88
N SER A 410 18.55 -36.41 12.92
CA SER A 410 19.97 -36.67 13.19
C SER A 410 20.09 -38.19 13.34
N ASP A 411 20.60 -38.84 12.30
CA ASP A 411 21.11 -40.20 12.40
C ASP A 411 22.33 -40.18 13.36
N ALA A 412 22.04 -40.13 14.65
CA ALA A 412 23.00 -40.32 15.73
C ALA A 412 23.18 -41.79 16.07
N SER A 413 22.93 -42.74 15.14
CA SER A 413 23.08 -44.15 15.34
C SER A 413 24.07 -44.88 14.41
N ALA A 414 24.99 -44.11 13.75
CA ALA A 414 25.99 -44.73 12.87
C ALA A 414 27.46 -44.42 13.25
N VAL A 415 27.74 -44.10 14.52
CA VAL A 415 29.14 -43.99 15.00
C VAL A 415 29.26 -44.78 16.30
N GLY A 416 29.19 -46.08 16.22
CA GLY A 416 29.26 -46.97 17.40
C GLY A 416 29.59 -48.40 17.08
N GLU A 417 30.39 -48.71 16.00
CA GLU A 417 30.96 -50.04 15.79
C GLU A 417 32.11 -49.98 14.80
N MET A 418 33.28 -49.50 15.25
CA MET A 418 34.56 -49.80 14.61
C MET A 418 35.73 -49.37 15.50
N THR A 419 35.88 -50.01 16.65
CA THR A 419 37.16 -50.10 17.35
C THR A 419 37.10 -51.30 18.31
N THR A 420 37.30 -52.51 17.79
CA THR A 420 37.93 -53.66 18.46
C THR A 420 38.23 -54.69 17.37
N GLU A 421 39.51 -54.71 16.92
CA GLU A 421 40.32 -55.89 16.56
C GLU A 421 41.57 -55.46 15.79
N ALA A 422 42.70 -55.76 16.43
CA ALA A 422 44.09 -55.86 16.05
C ALA A 422 45.03 -54.79 16.57
#